data_e5bd66e17710f8606bb4bc67cf870ea9
#
_entry.id   e5bd66e17710f8606bb4bc67cf870ea9
#
_cell.length_a   1.000
_cell.length_b   1.000
_cell.length_c   1.000
_cell.angle_alpha   90.00
_cell.angle_beta   90.00
_cell.angle_gamma   90.00
#
_symmetry.space_group_name_H-M   'P 1'
#
loop_
_entity.id
_entity.type
_entity.pdbx_description
1 polymer ?
#
loop_
_entity_poly.entity_id
_entity_poly.type
_entity_poly.pdbx_seq_one_letter_code
_entity_poly.pdbx_strand_id
1 'polypeptide(L)'
;MKYEGPIYRPPSEADSLLVQATVGCPHNKCSFCMVYKKGPRFRVRAPAEIKADLREAAHEMGSRVRTLFLPAGNSLAMPTGQLAEVCQEAHKLFPKLERITVYASMPAIEAHGLEGLIRLREAGLSRLHVGLESGHGPTLRRVKKGVDPEQQVEAGTMALQAGLELCLYVLLGLAGPDDSLDHAQATARVVNRINRAGELTVRLRTLVPKINTLLLHQMQRGRFRLCTPHQIIEEMRQLVQIMDGPLSLYSDHYTNYLNLQGRLPEDRPQLLEALEKARKLPREAFRADFVGAQ
;
A
#
# COMPACT_ATOMS: atom_id res chain seq x y z
N MET A 1 -18.52 -4.31 17.59
CA MET A 1 -17.22 -4.54 16.87
C MET A 1 -16.04 -4.11 17.76
N LYS A 2 -14.95 -4.87 17.80
CA LYS A 2 -13.79 -4.62 18.66
C LYS A 2 -12.57 -4.25 17.84
N TYR A 3 -11.88 -3.16 18.24
CA TYR A 3 -10.62 -2.71 17.62
C TYR A 3 -9.51 -2.61 18.67
N GLU A 4 -8.30 -3.00 18.28
CA GLU A 4 -7.11 -2.96 19.12
C GLU A 4 -5.94 -2.34 18.37
N GLY A 5 -5.33 -1.32 18.97
CA GLY A 5 -4.26 -0.55 18.37
C GLY A 5 -4.73 0.40 17.26
N PRO A 6 -3.78 1.01 16.53
CA PRO A 6 -4.11 1.97 15.50
C PRO A 6 -4.72 1.29 14.26
N ILE A 7 -5.81 1.85 13.77
CA ILE A 7 -6.51 1.42 12.56
C ILE A 7 -6.38 2.52 11.51
N TYR A 8 -5.80 2.20 10.38
CA TYR A 8 -5.68 3.07 9.22
C TYR A 8 -6.37 2.48 8.03
N ARG A 9 -6.95 3.33 7.20
CA ARG A 9 -7.52 2.94 5.90
C ARG A 9 -7.11 3.94 4.82
N PRO A 10 -6.92 3.50 3.58
CA PRO A 10 -6.68 4.40 2.47
C PRO A 10 -7.96 5.13 2.05
N PRO A 11 -7.87 6.31 1.38
CA PRO A 11 -9.04 7.03 0.89
C PRO A 11 -9.98 6.18 0.04
N SER A 12 -9.44 5.24 -0.75
CA SER A 12 -10.23 4.31 -1.58
C SER A 12 -11.11 3.33 -0.79
N GLU A 13 -10.92 3.24 0.51
CA GLU A 13 -11.71 2.39 1.43
C GLU A 13 -12.52 3.25 2.44
N ALA A 14 -12.74 4.56 2.13
CA ALA A 14 -13.43 5.48 3.04
C ALA A 14 -14.83 4.97 3.43
N ASP A 15 -15.55 4.40 2.48
CA ASP A 15 -16.93 3.91 2.64
C ASP A 15 -17.02 2.42 3.00
N SER A 16 -15.88 1.73 3.13
CA SER A 16 -15.86 0.30 3.46
C SER A 16 -16.20 0.05 4.92
N LEU A 17 -17.00 -0.99 5.18
CA LEU A 17 -17.11 -1.55 6.51
C LEU A 17 -15.74 -2.00 6.99
N LEU A 18 -15.34 -1.61 8.19
CA LEU A 18 -14.08 -2.05 8.78
C LEU A 18 -14.30 -3.19 9.75
N VAL A 19 -13.61 -4.30 9.57
CA VAL A 19 -13.57 -5.39 10.55
C VAL A 19 -12.13 -5.83 10.75
N GLN A 20 -11.62 -5.70 11.96
CA GLN A 20 -10.23 -6.02 12.25
C GLN A 20 -10.00 -7.53 12.29
N ALA A 21 -9.14 -8.04 11.39
CA ALA A 21 -8.78 -9.45 11.31
C ALA A 21 -7.45 -9.77 11.98
N THR A 22 -6.51 -8.80 11.97
CA THR A 22 -5.20 -8.94 12.60
C THR A 22 -4.88 -7.72 13.46
N VAL A 23 -3.97 -7.86 14.39
CA VAL A 23 -3.46 -6.80 15.25
C VAL A 23 -1.97 -6.65 14.97
N GLY A 24 -1.45 -5.42 14.91
CA GLY A 24 -0.03 -5.16 14.70
C GLY A 24 0.45 -5.48 13.28
N CYS A 25 1.77 -5.58 13.11
CA CYS A 25 2.43 -5.92 11.86
C CYS A 25 3.46 -7.03 12.09
N PRO A 26 3.44 -8.15 11.33
CA PRO A 26 4.35 -9.27 11.55
C PRO A 26 5.81 -8.90 11.26
N HIS A 27 6.07 -8.00 10.32
CA HIS A 27 7.42 -7.56 10.00
C HIS A 27 7.93 -6.49 10.99
N ASN A 28 7.19 -5.41 11.18
CA ASN A 28 7.42 -4.27 12.09
C ASN A 28 8.88 -3.76 12.21
N LYS A 29 9.72 -3.95 11.17
CA LYS A 29 11.15 -3.56 11.17
C LYS A 29 11.44 -2.33 10.31
N CYS A 30 10.52 -1.93 9.41
CA CYS A 30 10.75 -0.81 8.49
C CYS A 30 11.16 0.46 9.24
N SER A 31 12.27 1.09 8.81
CA SER A 31 12.87 2.25 9.51
C SER A 31 12.03 3.52 9.44
N PHE A 32 11.15 3.64 8.44
CA PHE A 32 10.28 4.80 8.20
C PHE A 32 8.88 4.66 8.82
N CYS A 33 8.48 3.44 9.22
CA CYS A 33 7.13 3.17 9.71
C CYS A 33 7.07 3.31 11.23
N MET A 34 6.09 4.07 11.74
CA MET A 34 5.84 4.25 13.17
C MET A 34 4.64 3.46 13.69
N VAL A 35 3.75 2.99 12.79
CA VAL A 35 2.38 2.59 13.10
C VAL A 35 2.29 1.56 14.24
N TYR A 36 3.14 0.55 14.22
CA TYR A 36 3.09 -0.53 15.21
C TYR A 36 4.32 -0.61 16.11
N LYS A 37 5.20 0.41 16.11
CA LYS A 37 6.45 0.39 16.90
C LYS A 37 6.22 0.35 18.42
N LYS A 38 5.18 1.02 18.88
CA LYS A 38 4.77 1.05 20.30
C LYS A 38 3.40 0.36 20.52
N GLY A 39 2.88 -0.28 19.48
CA GLY A 39 1.59 -0.95 19.51
C GLY A 39 1.67 -2.39 20.02
N PRO A 40 0.55 -3.09 20.01
CA PRO A 40 0.48 -4.48 20.37
C PRO A 40 1.33 -5.35 19.43
N ARG A 41 1.79 -6.50 19.94
CA ARG A 41 2.49 -7.51 19.13
C ARG A 41 1.55 -8.07 18.05
N PHE A 42 2.13 -8.48 16.93
CA PHE A 42 1.35 -9.10 15.86
C PHE A 42 0.64 -10.36 16.37
N ARG A 43 -0.64 -10.46 16.05
CA ARG A 43 -1.45 -11.67 16.17
C ARG A 43 -2.59 -11.67 15.17
N VAL A 44 -3.02 -12.85 14.80
CA VAL A 44 -4.26 -13.09 14.08
C VAL A 44 -5.38 -13.22 15.11
N ARG A 45 -6.52 -12.56 14.89
CA ARG A 45 -7.72 -12.73 15.73
C ARG A 45 -8.38 -14.07 15.40
N ALA A 46 -8.99 -14.68 16.38
CA ALA A 46 -9.70 -15.93 16.16
C ALA A 46 -10.85 -15.73 15.14
N PRO A 47 -11.03 -16.63 14.15
CA PRO A 47 -12.12 -16.52 13.19
C PRO A 47 -13.50 -16.34 13.82
N ALA A 48 -13.73 -16.98 14.97
CA ALA A 48 -14.99 -16.84 15.73
C ALA A 48 -15.25 -15.38 16.19
N GLU A 49 -14.20 -14.67 16.65
CA GLU A 49 -14.32 -13.26 17.05
C GLU A 49 -14.61 -12.36 15.85
N ILE A 50 -13.91 -12.59 14.71
CA ILE A 50 -14.12 -11.81 13.48
C ILE A 50 -15.54 -12.03 12.93
N LYS A 51 -16.01 -13.29 12.92
CA LYS A 51 -17.37 -13.63 12.50
C LYS A 51 -18.43 -13.02 13.44
N ALA A 52 -18.15 -12.90 14.75
CA ALA A 52 -19.06 -12.21 15.69
C ALA A 52 -19.16 -10.72 15.35
N ASP A 53 -18.02 -10.03 15.05
CA ASP A 53 -18.04 -8.63 14.61
C ASP A 53 -18.80 -8.46 13.26
N LEU A 54 -18.64 -9.40 12.31
CA LEU A 54 -19.39 -9.39 11.05
C LEU A 54 -20.88 -9.52 11.27
N ARG A 55 -21.34 -10.40 12.17
CA ARG A 55 -22.78 -10.57 12.51
C ARG A 55 -23.36 -9.34 13.20
N GLU A 56 -22.61 -8.72 14.12
CA GLU A 56 -23.00 -7.47 14.75
C GLU A 56 -23.19 -6.38 13.70
N ALA A 57 -22.23 -6.20 12.77
CA ALA A 57 -22.34 -5.24 11.68
C ALA A 57 -23.50 -5.56 10.72
N ALA A 58 -23.79 -6.84 10.46
CA ALA A 58 -24.90 -7.24 9.61
C ALA A 58 -26.25 -6.90 10.24
N HIS A 59 -26.38 -7.03 11.56
CA HIS A 59 -27.57 -6.63 12.28
C HIS A 59 -27.82 -5.10 12.18
N GLU A 60 -26.76 -4.29 12.25
CA GLU A 60 -26.87 -2.83 12.23
C GLU A 60 -27.00 -2.25 10.81
N MET A 61 -26.24 -2.78 9.85
CA MET A 61 -26.06 -2.20 8.52
C MET A 61 -26.76 -3.00 7.41
N GLY A 62 -26.87 -4.31 7.56
CA GLY A 62 -27.55 -5.20 6.63
C GLY A 62 -27.08 -5.04 5.18
N SER A 63 -28.05 -4.89 4.27
CA SER A 63 -27.81 -4.79 2.82
C SER A 63 -27.15 -3.47 2.36
N ARG A 64 -26.84 -2.54 3.26
CA ARG A 64 -26.13 -1.29 2.93
C ARG A 64 -24.64 -1.50 2.68
N VAL A 65 -24.05 -2.59 3.20
CA VAL A 65 -22.61 -2.88 3.04
C VAL A 65 -22.34 -3.37 1.62
N ARG A 66 -21.53 -2.61 0.89
CA ARG A 66 -21.06 -2.96 -0.45
C ARG A 66 -19.57 -3.33 -0.48
N THR A 67 -18.79 -2.81 0.44
CA THR A 67 -17.36 -3.08 0.54
C THR A 67 -16.94 -3.36 1.97
N LEU A 68 -16.06 -4.34 2.14
CA LEU A 68 -15.46 -4.72 3.43
C LEU A 68 -13.94 -4.53 3.34
N PHE A 69 -13.38 -3.86 4.31
CA PHE A 69 -11.93 -3.74 4.45
C PHE A 69 -11.47 -4.36 5.77
N LEU A 70 -10.53 -5.29 5.69
CA LEU A 70 -9.88 -5.89 6.85
C LEU A 70 -8.58 -5.14 7.16
N PRO A 71 -8.62 -4.12 8.03
CA PRO A 71 -7.47 -3.26 8.33
C PRO A 71 -6.47 -3.96 9.25
N ALA A 72 -5.45 -3.22 9.62
CA ALA A 72 -4.26 -3.47 10.42
C ALA A 72 -3.01 -3.67 9.54
N GLY A 73 -1.88 -4.09 10.12
CA GLY A 73 -0.61 -4.02 9.42
C GLY A 73 -0.42 -5.00 8.27
N ASN A 74 -1.10 -6.15 8.31
CA ASN A 74 -1.05 -7.15 7.24
C ASN A 74 -2.10 -8.24 7.50
N SER A 75 -3.32 -8.03 7.06
CA SER A 75 -4.41 -8.99 7.26
C SER A 75 -4.27 -10.23 6.37
N LEU A 76 -3.53 -10.13 5.27
CA LEU A 76 -3.18 -11.32 4.46
C LEU A 76 -2.25 -12.29 5.20
N ALA A 77 -1.64 -11.90 6.32
CA ALA A 77 -0.83 -12.83 7.12
C ALA A 77 -1.66 -13.87 7.93
N MET A 78 -3.00 -13.83 7.80
CA MET A 78 -3.85 -14.91 8.31
C MET A 78 -3.62 -16.20 7.51
N PRO A 79 -3.73 -17.39 8.16
CA PRO A 79 -3.75 -18.66 7.42
C PRO A 79 -4.87 -18.71 6.36
N THR A 80 -4.58 -19.26 5.18
CA THR A 80 -5.49 -19.30 4.02
C THR A 80 -6.90 -19.77 4.38
N GLY A 81 -7.01 -20.91 5.10
CA GLY A 81 -8.32 -21.46 5.48
C GLY A 81 -9.12 -20.52 6.37
N GLN A 82 -8.46 -19.89 7.36
CA GLN A 82 -9.13 -18.95 8.28
C GLN A 82 -9.60 -17.68 7.56
N LEU A 83 -8.78 -17.10 6.69
CA LEU A 83 -9.16 -15.92 5.92
C LEU A 83 -10.28 -16.24 4.93
N ALA A 84 -10.23 -17.40 4.27
CA ALA A 84 -11.29 -17.87 3.38
C ALA A 84 -12.62 -18.01 4.12
N GLU A 85 -12.63 -18.61 5.33
CA GLU A 85 -13.84 -18.69 6.16
C GLU A 85 -14.43 -17.31 6.50
N VAL A 86 -13.58 -16.33 6.81
CA VAL A 86 -14.01 -14.95 7.11
C VAL A 86 -14.64 -14.30 5.86
N CYS A 87 -14.02 -14.46 4.69
CA CYS A 87 -14.54 -13.93 3.43
C CYS A 87 -15.89 -14.56 3.07
N GLN A 88 -16.00 -15.87 3.18
CA GLN A 88 -17.25 -16.60 2.91
C GLN A 88 -18.39 -16.19 3.86
N GLU A 89 -18.08 -16.03 5.17
CA GLU A 89 -19.10 -15.55 6.14
C GLU A 89 -19.55 -14.12 5.79
N ALA A 90 -18.61 -13.24 5.39
CA ALA A 90 -18.96 -11.88 4.98
C ALA A 90 -19.94 -11.88 3.79
N HIS A 91 -19.69 -12.69 2.74
CA HIS A 91 -20.59 -12.79 1.59
C HIS A 91 -21.98 -13.36 1.95
N LYS A 92 -22.04 -14.27 2.94
CA LYS A 92 -23.33 -14.76 3.44
C LYS A 92 -24.13 -13.70 4.18
N LEU A 93 -23.44 -12.85 4.97
CA LEU A 93 -24.08 -11.85 5.81
C LEU A 93 -24.44 -10.56 5.05
N PHE A 94 -23.71 -10.23 4.00
CA PHE A 94 -23.90 -9.00 3.22
C PHE A 94 -24.24 -9.30 1.76
N PRO A 95 -25.52 -9.43 1.41
CA PRO A 95 -25.95 -9.87 0.06
C PRO A 95 -25.51 -8.92 -1.08
N LYS A 96 -25.19 -7.66 -0.76
CA LYS A 96 -24.73 -6.65 -1.73
C LYS A 96 -23.21 -6.41 -1.66
N LEU A 97 -22.46 -7.30 -1.00
CA LEU A 97 -21.02 -7.17 -0.88
C LEU A 97 -20.33 -7.42 -2.24
N GLU A 98 -19.68 -6.39 -2.75
CA GLU A 98 -19.02 -6.40 -4.06
C GLU A 98 -17.51 -6.64 -3.94
N ARG A 99 -16.91 -6.21 -2.83
CA ARG A 99 -15.46 -6.24 -2.66
C ARG A 99 -15.05 -6.49 -1.21
N ILE A 100 -14.10 -7.40 -1.04
CA ILE A 100 -13.33 -7.56 0.20
C ILE A 100 -11.88 -7.17 -0.07
N THR A 101 -11.36 -6.26 0.74
CA THR A 101 -9.99 -5.73 0.61
C THR A 101 -9.19 -6.01 1.87
N VAL A 102 -7.90 -6.29 1.73
CA VAL A 102 -6.97 -6.49 2.84
C VAL A 102 -5.68 -5.69 2.65
N TYR A 103 -5.02 -5.32 3.74
CA TYR A 103 -3.59 -5.00 3.68
C TYR A 103 -2.77 -6.28 3.55
N ALA A 104 -1.76 -6.21 2.69
CA ALA A 104 -0.86 -7.31 2.40
C ALA A 104 0.60 -6.87 2.36
N SER A 105 1.50 -7.83 2.38
CA SER A 105 2.93 -7.66 2.09
C SER A 105 3.39 -8.73 1.11
N MET A 106 4.47 -8.49 0.38
CA MET A 106 5.02 -9.46 -0.55
C MET A 106 5.30 -10.82 0.11
N PRO A 107 5.95 -10.89 1.30
CA PRO A 107 6.14 -12.18 1.98
C PRO A 107 4.84 -12.89 2.37
N ALA A 108 3.75 -12.16 2.64
CA ALA A 108 2.47 -12.80 2.93
C ALA A 108 1.84 -13.38 1.65
N ILE A 109 1.99 -12.72 0.51
CA ILE A 109 1.57 -13.23 -0.80
C ILE A 109 2.32 -14.53 -1.12
N GLU A 110 3.66 -14.51 -1.00
CA GLU A 110 4.50 -15.70 -1.19
C GLU A 110 4.11 -16.86 -0.27
N ALA A 111 3.82 -16.58 1.00
CA ALA A 111 3.45 -17.61 1.97
C ALA A 111 2.15 -18.34 1.65
N HIS A 112 1.20 -17.69 0.94
CA HIS A 112 -0.01 -18.36 0.46
C HIS A 112 0.24 -19.20 -0.79
N GLY A 113 1.21 -18.81 -1.61
CA GLY A 113 1.41 -19.39 -2.94
C GLY A 113 0.23 -19.14 -3.88
N LEU A 114 0.37 -19.52 -5.15
CA LEU A 114 -0.67 -19.28 -6.15
C LEU A 114 -1.98 -19.99 -5.80
N GLU A 115 -1.91 -21.25 -5.39
CA GLU A 115 -3.11 -22.04 -5.03
C GLU A 115 -3.86 -21.44 -3.83
N GLY A 116 -3.13 -20.98 -2.80
CA GLY A 116 -3.73 -20.33 -1.65
C GLY A 116 -4.40 -19.00 -2.00
N LEU A 117 -3.80 -18.21 -2.88
CA LEU A 117 -4.37 -16.96 -3.39
C LEU A 117 -5.62 -17.20 -4.26
N ILE A 118 -5.61 -18.21 -5.13
CA ILE A 118 -6.79 -18.62 -5.91
C ILE A 118 -7.93 -19.01 -4.97
N ARG A 119 -7.65 -19.84 -3.97
CA ARG A 119 -8.65 -20.22 -2.95
C ARG A 119 -9.22 -19.00 -2.21
N LEU A 120 -8.39 -18.00 -1.88
CA LEU A 120 -8.86 -16.75 -1.26
C LEU A 120 -9.72 -15.94 -2.21
N ARG A 121 -9.36 -15.88 -3.51
CA ARG A 121 -10.15 -15.20 -4.54
C ARG A 121 -11.52 -15.86 -4.70
N GLU A 122 -11.59 -17.18 -4.75
CA GLU A 122 -12.82 -17.96 -4.82
C GLU A 122 -13.69 -17.78 -3.55
N ALA A 123 -13.06 -17.60 -2.38
CA ALA A 123 -13.76 -17.28 -1.14
C ALA A 123 -14.30 -15.85 -1.08
N GLY A 124 -13.96 -15.00 -2.09
CA GLY A 124 -14.47 -13.64 -2.24
C GLY A 124 -13.51 -12.53 -1.90
N LEU A 125 -12.24 -12.83 -1.53
CA LEU A 125 -11.21 -11.80 -1.43
C LEU A 125 -10.99 -11.17 -2.82
N SER A 126 -11.03 -9.84 -2.91
CA SER A 126 -10.99 -9.16 -4.21
C SER A 126 -9.72 -8.35 -4.41
N ARG A 127 -9.26 -7.61 -3.38
CA ARG A 127 -8.20 -6.60 -3.54
C ARG A 127 -7.14 -6.69 -2.45
N LEU A 128 -5.89 -6.51 -2.88
CA LEU A 128 -4.73 -6.39 -1.99
C LEU A 128 -4.17 -4.96 -2.03
N HIS A 129 -4.04 -4.32 -0.88
CA HIS A 129 -3.25 -3.11 -0.70
C HIS A 129 -1.86 -3.47 -0.21
N VAL A 130 -0.84 -3.26 -1.03
CA VAL A 130 0.53 -3.72 -0.78
C VAL A 130 1.52 -2.55 -0.78
N GLY A 131 2.25 -2.40 0.30
CA GLY A 131 3.38 -1.48 0.34
C GLY A 131 4.57 -2.03 -0.45
N LEU A 132 4.71 -1.64 -1.73
CA LEU A 132 5.93 -1.85 -2.52
C LEU A 132 7.06 -0.98 -1.96
N GLU A 133 6.74 0.29 -1.71
CA GLU A 133 7.55 1.42 -1.23
C GLU A 133 8.66 1.82 -2.21
N SER A 134 9.41 0.87 -2.75
CA SER A 134 10.56 1.03 -3.63
C SER A 134 10.81 -0.24 -4.44
N GLY A 135 11.30 -0.11 -5.66
CA GLY A 135 11.91 -1.19 -6.44
C GLY A 135 13.45 -1.16 -6.39
N HIS A 136 14.04 -0.20 -5.65
CA HIS A 136 15.49 -0.02 -5.56
C HIS A 136 16.08 -0.85 -4.42
N GLY A 137 16.82 -1.91 -4.75
CA GLY A 137 17.36 -2.87 -3.78
C GLY A 137 18.18 -2.24 -2.65
N PRO A 138 19.13 -1.30 -2.91
CA PRO A 138 19.86 -0.61 -1.85
C PRO A 138 18.94 0.15 -0.89
N THR A 139 17.90 0.82 -1.39
CA THR A 139 16.89 1.51 -0.56
C THR A 139 16.11 0.52 0.30
N LEU A 140 15.61 -0.58 -0.28
CA LEU A 140 14.87 -1.62 0.47
C LEU A 140 15.69 -2.19 1.64
N ARG A 141 17.00 -2.44 1.42
CA ARG A 141 17.91 -2.89 2.49
C ARG A 141 18.09 -1.82 3.56
N ARG A 142 18.38 -0.57 3.15
CA ARG A 142 18.58 0.55 4.08
C ARG A 142 17.38 0.79 4.98
N VAL A 143 16.16 0.71 4.42
CA VAL A 143 14.93 0.94 5.20
C VAL A 143 14.42 -0.33 5.88
N LYS A 144 15.12 -1.45 5.77
CA LYS A 144 14.77 -2.74 6.38
C LYS A 144 13.39 -3.23 5.97
N LYS A 145 13.06 -3.12 4.66
CA LYS A 145 11.76 -3.56 4.13
C LYS A 145 11.59 -5.07 4.21
N GLY A 146 12.70 -5.84 4.16
CA GLY A 146 12.69 -7.30 4.31
C GLY A 146 12.28 -8.06 3.04
N VAL A 147 12.41 -7.42 1.88
CA VAL A 147 12.20 -8.01 0.55
C VAL A 147 13.19 -7.40 -0.42
N ASP A 148 13.51 -8.10 -1.48
CA ASP A 148 14.26 -7.59 -2.63
C ASP A 148 13.33 -7.35 -3.85
N PRO A 149 13.84 -6.70 -4.92
CA PRO A 149 13.03 -6.40 -6.11
C PRO A 149 12.49 -7.64 -6.83
N GLU A 150 13.23 -8.75 -6.86
CA GLU A 150 12.79 -9.98 -7.53
C GLU A 150 11.61 -10.62 -6.78
N GLN A 151 11.72 -10.74 -5.47
CA GLN A 151 10.62 -11.19 -4.62
C GLN A 151 9.38 -10.33 -4.80
N GLN A 152 9.53 -9.01 -4.96
CA GLN A 152 8.39 -8.14 -5.22
C GLN A 152 7.71 -8.44 -6.55
N VAL A 153 8.50 -8.70 -7.60
CA VAL A 153 7.96 -9.06 -8.92
C VAL A 153 7.25 -10.39 -8.87
N GLU A 154 7.87 -11.41 -8.27
CA GLU A 154 7.29 -12.75 -8.15
C GLU A 154 5.95 -12.72 -7.39
N ALA A 155 5.94 -12.11 -6.20
CA ALA A 155 4.74 -12.02 -5.38
C ALA A 155 3.64 -11.18 -6.05
N GLY A 156 3.98 -10.03 -6.64
CA GLY A 156 3.00 -9.20 -7.35
C GLY A 156 2.39 -9.88 -8.56
N THR A 157 3.23 -10.57 -9.35
CA THR A 157 2.79 -11.39 -10.49
C THR A 157 1.85 -12.50 -10.05
N MET A 158 2.20 -13.22 -8.98
CA MET A 158 1.39 -14.30 -8.42
C MET A 158 -0.01 -13.81 -7.97
N ALA A 159 -0.08 -12.62 -7.33
CA ALA A 159 -1.35 -12.03 -6.92
C ALA A 159 -2.27 -11.73 -8.12
N LEU A 160 -1.71 -11.16 -9.21
CA LEU A 160 -2.46 -10.88 -10.44
C LEU A 160 -2.88 -12.18 -11.15
N GLN A 161 -2.01 -13.19 -11.22
CA GLN A 161 -2.32 -14.50 -11.78
C GLN A 161 -3.44 -15.23 -11.03
N ALA A 162 -3.55 -14.99 -9.72
CA ALA A 162 -4.66 -15.51 -8.91
C ALA A 162 -5.99 -14.75 -9.14
N GLY A 163 -6.00 -13.72 -10.00
CA GLY A 163 -7.19 -12.90 -10.28
C GLY A 163 -7.52 -11.88 -9.19
N LEU A 164 -6.55 -11.52 -8.33
CA LEU A 164 -6.72 -10.50 -7.32
C LEU A 164 -6.37 -9.11 -7.88
N GLU A 165 -7.14 -8.10 -7.52
CA GLU A 165 -6.78 -6.70 -7.79
C GLU A 165 -5.58 -6.29 -6.92
N LEU A 166 -4.57 -5.69 -7.54
CA LEU A 166 -3.35 -5.29 -6.85
C LEU A 166 -3.21 -3.76 -6.82
N CYS A 167 -3.15 -3.20 -5.62
CA CYS A 167 -2.86 -1.79 -5.39
C CYS A 167 -1.51 -1.63 -4.70
N LEU A 168 -0.52 -1.11 -5.41
CA LEU A 168 0.85 -0.92 -4.95
C LEU A 168 1.06 0.50 -4.43
N TYR A 169 1.61 0.63 -3.23
CA TYR A 169 2.03 1.92 -2.67
C TYR A 169 3.52 2.12 -2.92
N VAL A 170 3.87 3.26 -3.50
CA VAL A 170 5.26 3.71 -3.73
C VAL A 170 5.52 4.94 -2.85
N LEU A 171 6.64 4.94 -2.15
CA LEU A 171 7.01 6.02 -1.22
C LEU A 171 8.11 6.88 -1.82
N LEU A 172 7.72 7.99 -2.44
CA LEU A 172 8.60 8.97 -3.07
C LEU A 172 9.58 9.57 -2.05
N GLY A 173 10.80 9.78 -2.46
CA GLY A 173 11.87 10.34 -1.62
C GLY A 173 12.47 9.36 -0.60
N LEU A 174 12.05 8.08 -0.62
CA LEU A 174 12.54 7.07 0.31
C LEU A 174 14.03 6.78 0.14
N ALA A 175 14.55 6.97 -1.06
CA ALA A 175 15.98 6.82 -1.37
C ALA A 175 16.84 7.98 -0.88
N GLY A 176 16.25 9.15 -0.60
CA GLY A 176 16.98 10.39 -0.37
C GLY A 176 17.36 11.05 -1.69
N PRO A 177 17.93 12.28 -1.63
CA PRO A 177 18.16 13.09 -2.83
C PRO A 177 19.19 12.49 -3.79
N ASP A 178 20.21 11.82 -3.28
CA ASP A 178 21.33 11.32 -4.09
C ASP A 178 20.93 10.11 -4.96
N ASP A 179 20.02 9.26 -4.47
CA ASP A 179 19.55 8.05 -5.16
C ASP A 179 18.12 8.19 -5.74
N SER A 180 17.54 9.40 -5.76
CA SER A 180 16.12 9.60 -6.09
C SER A 180 15.75 9.13 -7.51
N LEU A 181 16.60 9.41 -8.51
CA LEU A 181 16.37 9.00 -9.89
C LEU A 181 16.54 7.49 -10.09
N ASP A 182 17.57 6.90 -9.48
CA ASP A 182 17.78 5.45 -9.52
C ASP A 182 16.62 4.71 -8.84
N HIS A 183 16.11 5.26 -7.75
CA HIS A 183 14.91 4.79 -7.07
C HIS A 183 13.69 4.81 -8.00
N ALA A 184 13.43 5.93 -8.69
CA ALA A 184 12.32 6.05 -9.63
C ALA A 184 12.41 5.01 -10.75
N GLN A 185 13.58 4.91 -11.38
CA GLN A 185 13.82 3.98 -12.49
C GLN A 185 13.67 2.52 -12.07
N ALA A 186 14.29 2.15 -10.95
CA ALA A 186 14.21 0.79 -10.44
C ALA A 186 12.77 0.42 -10.03
N THR A 187 12.05 1.36 -9.41
CA THR A 187 10.65 1.17 -9.00
C THR A 187 9.74 1.01 -10.21
N ALA A 188 9.89 1.85 -11.24
CA ALA A 188 9.11 1.72 -12.48
C ALA A 188 9.38 0.38 -13.18
N ARG A 189 10.63 -0.10 -13.22
CA ARG A 189 10.96 -1.42 -13.78
C ARG A 189 10.28 -2.57 -13.03
N VAL A 190 10.23 -2.52 -11.69
CA VAL A 190 9.52 -3.53 -10.88
C VAL A 190 8.01 -3.49 -11.18
N VAL A 191 7.42 -2.29 -11.20
CA VAL A 191 5.99 -2.10 -11.54
C VAL A 191 5.69 -2.67 -12.93
N ASN A 192 6.49 -2.36 -13.95
CA ASN A 192 6.30 -2.84 -15.33
C ASN A 192 6.37 -4.37 -15.42
N ARG A 193 7.29 -4.98 -14.69
CA ARG A 193 7.41 -6.45 -14.66
C ARG A 193 6.18 -7.11 -14.04
N ILE A 194 5.66 -6.57 -12.93
CA ILE A 194 4.41 -7.03 -12.31
C ILE A 194 3.23 -6.82 -13.26
N ASN A 195 3.16 -5.65 -13.91
CA ASN A 195 2.06 -5.26 -14.79
C ASN A 195 1.90 -6.15 -16.03
N ARG A 196 2.94 -6.90 -16.43
CA ARG A 196 2.84 -7.91 -17.50
C ARG A 196 1.88 -9.05 -17.18
N ALA A 197 1.59 -9.28 -15.90
CA ALA A 197 0.64 -10.31 -15.47
C ALA A 197 -0.82 -9.80 -15.40
N GLY A 198 -1.06 -8.48 -15.47
CA GLY A 198 -2.38 -7.89 -15.46
C GLY A 198 -2.37 -6.42 -15.02
N GLU A 199 -3.52 -5.77 -15.15
CA GLU A 199 -3.68 -4.37 -14.75
C GLU A 199 -3.58 -4.19 -13.24
N LEU A 200 -2.92 -3.11 -12.80
CA LEU A 200 -2.75 -2.78 -11.40
C LEU A 200 -2.98 -1.29 -11.11
N THR A 201 -3.09 -0.96 -9.85
CA THR A 201 -3.14 0.42 -9.37
C THR A 201 -1.84 0.78 -8.67
N VAL A 202 -1.27 1.94 -8.99
CA VAL A 202 -0.12 2.52 -8.29
C VAL A 202 -0.56 3.76 -7.52
N ARG A 203 -0.28 3.80 -6.22
CA ARG A 203 -0.52 4.96 -5.37
C ARG A 203 0.79 5.53 -4.87
N LEU A 204 1.08 6.76 -5.27
CA LEU A 204 2.27 7.50 -4.84
C LEU A 204 2.01 8.21 -3.51
N ARG A 205 2.96 8.16 -2.62
CA ARG A 205 2.98 8.93 -1.37
C ARG A 205 4.35 9.53 -1.17
N THR A 206 4.43 10.78 -0.77
CA THR A 206 5.70 11.40 -0.41
C THR A 206 6.10 11.03 1.01
N LEU A 207 7.36 10.67 1.20
CA LEU A 207 7.93 10.40 2.51
C LEU A 207 7.78 11.62 3.41
N VAL A 208 7.10 11.43 4.52
CA VAL A 208 7.06 12.37 5.64
C VAL A 208 7.68 11.67 6.84
N PRO A 209 8.77 12.22 7.41
CA PRO A 209 9.39 11.63 8.59
C PRO A 209 8.36 11.52 9.72
N LYS A 210 8.37 10.41 10.41
CA LYS A 210 7.43 10.15 11.50
C LYS A 210 8.16 10.10 12.82
N ILE A 211 7.54 10.64 13.88
CA ILE A 211 8.07 10.52 15.24
C ILE A 211 8.32 9.05 15.61
N ASN A 212 9.24 8.80 16.49
CA ASN A 212 9.60 7.46 16.97
C ASN A 212 10.08 6.47 15.87
N THR A 213 10.55 6.98 14.72
CA THR A 213 11.13 6.15 13.67
C THR A 213 12.65 6.22 13.65
N LEU A 214 13.28 5.12 13.25
CA LEU A 214 14.73 5.11 13.02
C LEU A 214 15.14 6.10 11.92
N LEU A 215 14.30 6.29 10.90
CA LEU A 215 14.56 7.23 9.82
C LEU A 215 14.67 8.67 10.34
N LEU A 216 13.73 9.12 11.18
CA LEU A 216 13.79 10.46 11.78
C LEU A 216 15.07 10.63 12.60
N HIS A 217 15.45 9.61 13.38
CA HIS A 217 16.69 9.63 14.14
C HIS A 217 17.95 9.72 13.24
N GLN A 218 17.95 9.02 12.11
CA GLN A 218 19.02 9.14 11.10
C GLN A 218 19.08 10.54 10.49
N MET A 219 17.93 11.19 10.24
CA MET A 219 17.87 12.57 9.77
C MET A 219 18.47 13.55 10.78
N GLN A 220 18.08 13.44 12.06
CA GLN A 220 18.60 14.29 13.14
C GLN A 220 20.12 14.18 13.30
N ARG A 221 20.71 13.05 12.90
CA ARG A 221 22.15 12.80 12.91
C ARG A 221 22.85 13.09 11.56
N GLY A 222 22.14 13.70 10.61
CA GLY A 222 22.69 14.01 9.29
C GLY A 222 22.99 12.79 8.40
N ARG A 223 22.46 11.60 8.75
CA ARG A 223 22.68 10.33 8.01
C ARG A 223 21.63 10.05 6.93
N PHE A 224 20.60 10.86 6.89
CA PHE A 224 19.57 10.84 5.85
C PHE A 224 19.07 12.26 5.61
N ARG A 225 18.88 12.63 4.34
CA ARG A 225 18.30 13.92 3.93
C ARG A 225 17.00 13.67 3.18
N LEU A 226 16.01 14.55 3.36
CA LEU A 226 14.79 14.54 2.56
C LEU A 226 15.06 15.10 1.17
N CYS A 227 14.33 14.59 0.20
CA CYS A 227 14.23 15.22 -1.11
C CYS A 227 13.48 16.54 -1.02
N THR A 228 13.91 17.52 -1.80
CA THR A 228 13.16 18.77 -2.00
C THR A 228 11.87 18.49 -2.79
N PRO A 229 10.86 19.38 -2.75
CA PRO A 229 9.68 19.23 -3.59
C PRO A 229 10.00 19.04 -5.08
N HIS A 230 10.98 19.78 -5.61
CA HIS A 230 11.38 19.66 -7.02
C HIS A 230 11.99 18.29 -7.34
N GLN A 231 12.76 17.71 -6.41
CA GLN A 231 13.29 16.35 -6.57
C GLN A 231 12.17 15.31 -6.52
N ILE A 232 11.16 15.49 -5.67
CA ILE A 232 9.97 14.62 -5.64
C ILE A 232 9.16 14.73 -6.94
N ILE A 233 8.96 15.94 -7.47
CA ILE A 233 8.27 16.15 -8.76
C ILE A 233 9.07 15.48 -9.90
N GLU A 234 10.38 15.59 -9.90
CA GLU A 234 11.23 14.92 -10.89
C GLU A 234 11.19 13.39 -10.76
N GLU A 235 11.19 12.86 -9.53
CA GLU A 235 11.00 11.43 -9.25
C GLU A 235 9.65 10.93 -9.78
N MET A 236 8.55 11.68 -9.55
CA MET A 236 7.24 11.39 -10.11
C MET A 236 7.26 11.41 -11.64
N ARG A 237 7.94 12.39 -12.25
CA ARG A 237 8.05 12.51 -13.70
C ARG A 237 8.76 11.30 -14.31
N GLN A 238 9.85 10.84 -13.70
CA GLN A 238 10.57 9.65 -14.13
C GLN A 238 9.68 8.39 -14.02
N LEU A 239 8.94 8.23 -12.93
CA LEU A 239 7.99 7.13 -12.76
C LEU A 239 6.94 7.12 -13.87
N VAL A 240 6.26 8.26 -14.11
CA VAL A 240 5.22 8.39 -15.15
C VAL A 240 5.78 8.13 -16.54
N GLN A 241 7.00 8.57 -16.82
CA GLN A 241 7.66 8.39 -18.12
C GLN A 241 8.00 6.92 -18.39
N ILE A 242 8.41 6.16 -17.38
CA ILE A 242 8.96 4.80 -17.53
C ILE A 242 7.89 3.71 -17.34
N MET A 243 6.88 3.95 -16.49
CA MET A 243 5.81 2.96 -16.29
C MET A 243 5.02 2.73 -17.58
N ASP A 244 4.92 1.48 -18.02
CA ASP A 244 4.30 1.13 -19.32
C ASP A 244 2.76 1.19 -19.28
N GLY A 245 2.13 0.52 -18.32
CA GLY A 245 0.68 0.30 -18.24
C GLY A 245 0.24 -0.99 -18.97
N PRO A 246 -1.06 -1.34 -18.98
CA PRO A 246 -2.16 -0.53 -18.42
C PRO A 246 -2.16 -0.50 -16.89
N LEU A 247 -2.19 0.67 -16.32
CA LEU A 247 -2.31 0.87 -14.87
C LEU A 247 -3.00 2.18 -14.51
N SER A 248 -3.63 2.21 -13.35
CA SER A 248 -4.19 3.44 -12.76
C SER A 248 -3.20 4.06 -11.79
N LEU A 249 -2.90 5.35 -11.95
CA LEU A 249 -1.98 6.11 -11.11
C LEU A 249 -2.72 7.15 -10.27
N TYR A 250 -2.39 7.20 -8.96
CA TYR A 250 -2.95 8.19 -8.03
C TYR A 250 -1.85 8.77 -7.15
N SER A 251 -1.89 10.10 -6.94
CA SER A 251 -1.09 10.79 -5.92
C SER A 251 -1.95 11.71 -5.04
N ASP A 252 -3.13 11.25 -4.69
CA ASP A 252 -4.20 11.95 -3.98
C ASP A 252 -3.99 12.05 -2.45
N HIS A 253 -2.85 11.65 -1.93
CA HIS A 253 -2.57 11.69 -0.50
C HIS A 253 -2.05 13.07 -0.08
N TYR A 254 -2.49 13.58 1.09
CA TYR A 254 -2.13 14.90 1.63
C TYR A 254 -0.63 15.13 1.83
N THR A 255 0.17 14.07 1.90
CA THR A 255 1.64 14.18 1.97
C THR A 255 2.29 14.56 0.65
N ASN A 256 1.60 14.44 -0.47
CA ASN A 256 2.15 14.73 -1.78
C ASN A 256 2.23 16.24 -2.04
N TYR A 257 3.17 16.64 -2.89
CA TYR A 257 3.31 18.01 -3.34
C TYR A 257 2.42 18.34 -4.55
N LEU A 258 1.98 17.31 -5.27
CA LEU A 258 1.11 17.43 -6.43
C LEU A 258 0.10 16.29 -6.40
N ASN A 259 -1.17 16.60 -6.61
CA ASN A 259 -2.21 15.61 -6.80
C ASN A 259 -2.34 15.29 -8.30
N LEU A 260 -2.06 14.03 -8.65
CA LEU A 260 -2.21 13.49 -10.00
C LEU A 260 -3.12 12.27 -9.96
N GLN A 261 -3.94 12.15 -11.00
CA GLN A 261 -4.74 10.97 -11.25
C GLN A 261 -4.81 10.74 -12.75
N GLY A 262 -4.60 9.51 -13.19
CA GLY A 262 -4.71 9.15 -14.60
C GLY A 262 -4.45 7.68 -14.84
N ARG A 263 -4.68 7.26 -16.08
CA ARG A 263 -4.45 5.92 -16.60
C ARG A 263 -3.26 5.93 -17.55
N LEU A 264 -2.33 5.04 -17.35
CA LEU A 264 -1.20 4.84 -18.26
C LEU A 264 -1.49 3.66 -19.21
N PRO A 265 -1.14 3.78 -20.49
CA PRO A 265 -0.37 4.89 -21.09
C PRO A 265 -1.21 6.10 -21.55
N GLU A 266 -2.54 6.05 -21.53
CA GLU A 266 -3.47 6.98 -22.19
C GLU A 266 -3.25 8.44 -21.72
N ASP A 267 -3.18 8.66 -20.41
CA ASP A 267 -3.09 10.00 -19.81
C ASP A 267 -1.63 10.48 -19.61
N ARG A 268 -0.63 9.72 -20.10
CA ARG A 268 0.79 10.06 -19.89
C ARG A 268 1.14 11.49 -20.34
N PRO A 269 0.71 11.99 -21.53
CA PRO A 269 1.04 13.35 -21.96
C PRO A 269 0.54 14.41 -20.98
N GLN A 270 -0.70 14.29 -20.50
CA GLN A 270 -1.33 15.21 -19.57
C GLN A 270 -0.65 15.18 -18.19
N LEU A 271 -0.30 13.98 -17.72
CA LEU A 271 0.41 13.81 -16.45
C LEU A 271 1.80 14.43 -16.51
N LEU A 272 2.55 14.23 -17.61
CA LEU A 272 3.88 14.82 -17.80
C LEU A 272 3.80 16.35 -17.94
N GLU A 273 2.79 16.89 -18.61
CA GLU A 273 2.56 18.34 -18.71
C GLU A 273 2.30 18.95 -17.32
N ALA A 274 1.45 18.33 -16.52
CA ALA A 274 1.18 18.79 -15.15
C ALA A 274 2.46 18.79 -14.28
N LEU A 275 3.29 17.76 -14.40
CA LEU A 275 4.56 17.64 -13.69
C LEU A 275 5.58 18.69 -14.17
N GLU A 276 5.64 18.97 -15.46
CA GLU A 276 6.51 20.01 -16.02
C GLU A 276 6.08 21.43 -15.56
N LYS A 277 4.77 21.70 -15.46
CA LYS A 277 4.25 22.93 -14.86
C LYS A 277 4.64 23.03 -13.39
N ALA A 278 4.45 21.96 -12.62
CA ALA A 278 4.80 21.93 -11.19
C ALA A 278 6.31 22.14 -10.96
N ARG A 279 7.17 21.59 -11.81
CA ARG A 279 8.63 21.73 -11.73
C ARG A 279 9.10 23.18 -11.82
N LYS A 280 8.32 24.06 -12.48
CA LYS A 280 8.65 25.50 -12.65
C LYS A 280 8.14 26.38 -11.52
N LEU A 281 7.34 25.83 -10.59
CA LEU A 281 6.82 26.58 -9.45
C LEU A 281 7.95 26.88 -8.45
N PRO A 282 7.89 28.05 -7.78
CA PRO A 282 8.84 28.35 -6.70
C PRO A 282 8.60 27.42 -5.48
N ARG A 283 9.62 27.27 -4.62
CA ARG A 283 9.55 26.37 -3.44
C ARG A 283 8.35 26.69 -2.53
N GLU A 284 8.00 27.94 -2.42
CA GLU A 284 6.94 28.48 -1.58
C GLU A 284 5.52 28.10 -2.06
N ALA A 285 5.38 27.69 -3.32
CA ALA A 285 4.12 27.15 -3.86
C ALA A 285 3.81 25.73 -3.36
N PHE A 286 4.80 25.05 -2.81
CA PHE A 286 4.61 23.73 -2.23
C PHE A 286 4.40 23.80 -0.72
N ARG A 287 3.72 22.80 -0.17
CA ARG A 287 3.57 22.70 1.29
C ARG A 287 4.94 22.72 1.99
N ALA A 288 4.95 23.23 3.21
CA ALA A 288 6.13 23.16 4.08
C ALA A 288 6.46 21.70 4.46
N ASP A 289 7.72 21.46 4.81
CA ASP A 289 8.13 20.19 5.39
C ASP A 289 7.57 20.09 6.83
N PHE A 290 7.19 18.88 7.22
CA PHE A 290 6.69 18.60 8.56
C PHE A 290 7.09 17.19 9.03
N VAL A 291 7.06 17.01 10.34
CA VAL A 291 7.21 15.69 10.98
C VAL A 291 5.83 15.20 11.38
N GLY A 292 5.44 14.05 10.87
CA GLY A 292 4.11 13.49 11.15
C GLY A 292 4.08 12.80 12.51
N ALA A 293 3.02 13.05 13.27
CA ALA A 293 2.74 12.39 14.53
C ALA A 293 1.89 11.11 14.36
N GLN A 294 1.24 10.98 13.19
CA GLN A 294 0.41 9.84 12.81
C GLN A 294 0.71 9.42 11.38
#